data_6772cce016f5cd0232704b12604f79fa
#
_entry.id   6772cce016f5cd0232704b12604f79fa
#
_cell.length_a   1.000
_cell.length_b   1.000
_cell.length_c   1.000
_cell.angle_alpha   90.00
_cell.angle_beta   90.00
_cell.angle_gamma   90.00
#
_symmetry.space_group_name_H-M   'P 1'
#
loop_
_entity.id
_entity.type
_entity.pdbx_description
1 polymer ?
#
loop_
_entity_poly.entity_id
_entity_poly.type
_entity_poly.pdbx_seq_one_letter_code
_entity_poly.pdbx_strand_id
1 'polypeptide(L)'
;MDRFARGPFHVGYERRVDLEALRRKRIAKADEQRKKAGLDALLVWKDENCRYLTDLRPQLIAGKTTALNGALLVEGRSPILFCSGGERDRVDRTMPWIEEAHTIPIIEEKALVEGMVRDILGPVLRKYGLTDARLGLDEANTVFTKALSGQFPKLAIEDGDTPMQQARMIKLEEEIILLEEATAIRRSVRDRHGDGC
;
A
#
# COMPACT_ATOMS: atom_id res chain seq x y z
N MET A 1 -21.07 30.61 2.67
CA MET A 1 -21.22 29.18 2.44
C MET A 1 -20.63 28.89 1.07
N ASP A 2 -19.44 28.34 1.03
CA ASP A 2 -18.62 28.27 -0.18
C ASP A 2 -19.19 27.18 -1.12
N ARG A 3 -19.73 27.58 -2.27
CA ARG A 3 -20.42 26.71 -3.23
C ARG A 3 -19.47 26.00 -4.22
N PHE A 4 -18.15 26.06 -3.99
CA PHE A 4 -17.19 25.60 -4.96
C PHE A 4 -16.77 24.13 -4.77
N ALA A 5 -16.83 23.40 -5.88
CA ALA A 5 -16.19 22.12 -6.16
C ALA A 5 -16.51 20.99 -5.16
N ARG A 6 -17.74 20.92 -4.76
CA ARG A 6 -18.26 19.68 -4.19
C ARG A 6 -18.76 18.86 -5.37
N GLY A 7 -18.15 17.72 -5.64
CA GLY A 7 -18.69 16.78 -6.60
C GLY A 7 -20.19 16.50 -6.33
N PRO A 8 -20.87 15.68 -7.10
CA PRO A 8 -22.29 15.41 -6.98
C PRO A 8 -22.75 15.00 -5.56
N PHE A 9 -21.81 14.63 -4.69
CA PHE A 9 -22.08 14.22 -3.31
C PHE A 9 -21.81 15.31 -2.26
N HIS A 10 -21.44 16.51 -2.68
CA HIS A 10 -21.16 17.65 -1.78
C HIS A 10 -20.12 17.39 -0.70
N VAL A 11 -19.11 16.57 -0.95
CA VAL A 11 -18.02 16.27 -0.04
C VAL A 11 -16.75 17.03 -0.42
N GLY A 12 -16.05 17.56 0.56
CA GLY A 12 -14.89 18.43 0.37
C GLY A 12 -13.67 17.99 1.20
N TYR A 13 -13.39 16.68 1.26
CA TYR A 13 -12.31 16.12 2.07
C TYR A 13 -10.94 16.75 1.75
N GLU A 14 -10.68 17.07 0.49
CA GLU A 14 -9.42 17.67 0.05
C GLU A 14 -9.14 19.04 0.68
N ARG A 15 -10.19 19.72 1.17
CA ARG A 15 -10.07 21.00 1.90
C ARG A 15 -10.00 20.81 3.40
N ARG A 16 -10.44 19.66 3.92
CA ARG A 16 -10.53 19.38 5.36
C ARG A 16 -9.36 18.56 5.88
N VAL A 17 -8.66 17.85 5.00
CA VAL A 17 -7.57 16.94 5.34
C VAL A 17 -6.30 17.34 4.60
N ASP A 18 -5.23 17.56 5.35
CA ASP A 18 -3.89 17.65 4.81
C ASP A 18 -3.41 16.23 4.45
N LEU A 19 -3.54 15.87 3.17
CA LEU A 19 -3.18 14.55 2.69
C LEU A 19 -1.67 14.28 2.76
N GLU A 20 -0.84 15.30 2.69
CA GLU A 20 0.61 15.16 2.82
C GLU A 20 0.98 14.82 4.27
N ALA A 21 0.43 15.57 5.23
CA ALA A 21 0.60 15.26 6.64
C ALA A 21 0.06 13.87 7.00
N LEU A 22 -1.09 13.48 6.45
CA LEU A 22 -1.67 12.16 6.65
C LEU A 22 -0.72 11.05 6.16
N ARG A 23 -0.15 11.18 4.95
CA ARG A 23 0.82 10.21 4.42
C ARG A 23 2.04 10.07 5.34
N ARG A 24 2.63 11.18 5.76
CA ARG A 24 3.77 11.16 6.71
C ARG A 24 3.42 10.48 8.03
N LYS A 25 2.27 10.78 8.62
CA LYS A 25 1.80 10.17 9.88
C LYS A 25 1.58 8.66 9.73
N ARG A 26 1.02 8.21 8.62
CA ARG A 26 0.80 6.78 8.32
C ARG A 26 2.12 6.02 8.22
N ILE A 27 3.07 6.56 7.46
CA ILE A 27 4.41 5.98 7.33
C ILE A 27 5.10 5.91 8.69
N ALA A 28 5.04 6.98 9.48
CA ALA A 28 5.63 7.01 10.81
C ALA A 28 5.03 5.95 11.75
N LYS A 29 3.70 5.76 11.74
CA LYS A 29 3.04 4.71 12.52
C LYS A 29 3.44 3.30 12.07
N ALA A 30 3.53 3.07 10.78
CA ALA A 30 3.98 1.77 10.25
C ALA A 30 5.43 1.48 10.62
N ASP A 31 6.31 2.48 10.50
CA ASP A 31 7.72 2.36 10.88
C ASP A 31 7.89 2.12 12.39
N GLU A 32 7.10 2.77 13.22
CA GLU A 32 7.08 2.52 14.67
C GLU A 32 6.72 1.05 14.98
N GLN A 33 5.70 0.49 14.33
CA GLN A 33 5.30 -0.89 14.55
C GLN A 33 6.32 -1.88 13.96
N ARG A 34 6.91 -1.56 12.80
CA ARG A 34 8.03 -2.31 12.24
C ARG A 34 9.18 -2.43 13.27
N LYS A 35 9.60 -1.29 13.86
CA LYS A 35 10.66 -1.25 14.88
C LYS A 35 10.28 -2.05 16.13
N LYS A 36 9.06 -1.93 16.62
CA LYS A 36 8.58 -2.71 17.78
C LYS A 36 8.60 -4.22 17.52
N ALA A 37 8.34 -4.64 16.29
CA ALA A 37 8.41 -6.04 15.87
C ALA A 37 9.86 -6.51 15.62
N GLY A 38 10.86 -5.61 15.69
CA GLY A 38 12.26 -5.91 15.44
C GLY A 38 12.53 -6.28 13.97
N LEU A 39 11.77 -5.73 13.04
CA LEU A 39 11.92 -5.95 11.61
C LEU A 39 12.81 -4.86 10.99
N ASP A 40 13.65 -5.25 10.03
CA ASP A 40 14.49 -4.32 9.28
C ASP A 40 13.70 -3.62 8.17
N ALA A 41 12.71 -4.32 7.61
CA ALA A 41 11.83 -3.78 6.58
C ALA A 41 10.45 -4.46 6.61
N LEU A 42 9.44 -3.80 5.98
CA LEU A 42 8.12 -4.37 5.70
C LEU A 42 7.90 -4.40 4.19
N LEU A 43 7.64 -5.58 3.65
CA LEU A 43 7.19 -5.77 2.27
C LEU A 43 5.72 -6.17 2.30
N VAL A 44 4.85 -5.32 1.80
CA VAL A 44 3.42 -5.50 1.86
C VAL A 44 2.82 -5.68 0.48
N TRP A 45 1.89 -6.65 0.36
CA TRP A 45 1.17 -6.99 -0.87
C TRP A 45 -0.35 -6.85 -0.72
N LYS A 46 -0.88 -6.74 0.50
CA LYS A 46 -2.30 -6.43 0.71
C LYS A 46 -2.58 -5.01 0.24
N ASP A 47 -3.62 -4.85 -0.58
CA ASP A 47 -4.00 -3.56 -1.16
C ASP A 47 -4.19 -2.46 -0.10
N GLU A 48 -4.82 -2.80 1.03
CA GLU A 48 -5.01 -1.86 2.12
C GLU A 48 -3.72 -1.44 2.79
N ASN A 49 -2.72 -2.32 2.91
CA ASN A 49 -1.41 -2.01 3.49
C ASN A 49 -0.56 -1.23 2.50
N CYS A 50 -0.55 -1.63 1.23
CA CYS A 50 0.10 -0.88 0.15
C CYS A 50 -0.46 0.54 0.07
N ARG A 51 -1.79 0.69 0.08
CA ARG A 51 -2.45 2.00 0.08
C ARG A 51 -2.12 2.81 1.33
N TYR A 52 -2.05 2.18 2.50
CA TYR A 52 -1.72 2.87 3.75
C TYR A 52 -0.33 3.52 3.69
N LEU A 53 0.65 2.82 3.10
CA LEU A 53 2.02 3.30 2.98
C LEU A 53 2.21 4.30 1.83
N THR A 54 1.52 4.10 0.71
CA THR A 54 1.82 4.82 -0.55
C THR A 54 0.72 5.79 -0.99
N ASP A 55 -0.48 5.66 -0.43
CA ASP A 55 -1.72 6.32 -0.90
C ASP A 55 -2.14 5.89 -2.32
N LEU A 56 -1.53 4.83 -2.88
CA LEU A 56 -1.95 4.25 -4.15
C LEU A 56 -3.38 3.71 -4.01
N ARG A 57 -4.29 4.18 -4.83
CA ARG A 57 -5.64 3.63 -4.94
C ARG A 57 -5.61 2.51 -5.97
N PRO A 58 -5.75 1.24 -5.54
CA PRO A 58 -5.67 0.13 -6.47
C PRO A 58 -6.79 0.19 -7.50
N GLN A 59 -6.51 -0.26 -8.72
CA GLN A 59 -7.58 -0.53 -9.69
C GLN A 59 -8.34 -1.78 -9.26
N LEU A 60 -9.66 -1.63 -9.09
CA LEU A 60 -10.53 -2.76 -8.84
C LEU A 60 -10.72 -3.53 -10.16
N ILE A 61 -9.97 -4.60 -10.34
CA ILE A 61 -10.19 -5.55 -11.42
C ILE A 61 -11.09 -6.66 -10.88
N ALA A 62 -12.34 -6.67 -11.34
CA ALA A 62 -13.32 -7.67 -10.92
C ALA A 62 -12.79 -9.10 -11.12
N GLY A 63 -12.88 -9.93 -10.09
CA GLY A 63 -12.45 -11.33 -10.13
C GLY A 63 -10.95 -11.56 -9.98
N LYS A 64 -10.12 -10.53 -9.76
CA LYS A 64 -8.70 -10.70 -9.46
C LYS A 64 -8.49 -10.85 -7.94
N THR A 65 -7.78 -11.89 -7.58
CA THR A 65 -7.41 -12.23 -6.19
C THR A 65 -5.91 -12.10 -5.93
N THR A 66 -5.12 -11.77 -6.96
CA THR A 66 -3.67 -11.65 -6.87
C THR A 66 -3.25 -10.21 -6.59
N ALA A 67 -2.24 -10.06 -5.77
CA ALA A 67 -1.62 -8.77 -5.51
C ALA A 67 -1.09 -8.15 -6.82
N LEU A 68 -1.61 -6.98 -7.15
CA LEU A 68 -1.21 -6.19 -8.33
C LEU A 68 -0.24 -5.07 -7.94
N ASN A 69 -0.15 -4.76 -6.67
CA ASN A 69 0.67 -3.70 -6.11
C ASN A 69 1.29 -4.15 -4.80
N GLY A 70 2.46 -3.62 -4.51
CA GLY A 70 3.14 -3.85 -3.24
C GLY A 70 3.95 -2.63 -2.84
N ALA A 71 4.37 -2.58 -1.59
CA ALA A 71 5.24 -1.54 -1.10
C ALA A 71 6.30 -2.10 -0.15
N LEU A 72 7.51 -1.57 -0.26
CA LEU A 72 8.60 -1.87 0.67
C LEU A 72 8.86 -0.63 1.52
N LEU A 73 8.70 -0.77 2.84
CA LEU A 73 9.04 0.23 3.82
C LEU A 73 10.40 -0.12 4.45
N VAL A 74 11.35 0.79 4.30
CA VAL A 74 12.69 0.72 4.90
C VAL A 74 12.90 1.95 5.78
N GLU A 75 13.63 1.80 6.88
CA GLU A 75 13.89 2.89 7.81
C GLU A 75 14.43 4.16 7.13
N GLY A 76 13.86 5.31 7.48
CA GLY A 76 14.33 6.62 7.02
C GLY A 76 14.14 6.89 5.53
N ARG A 77 13.29 6.12 4.84
CA ARG A 77 13.03 6.24 3.41
C ARG A 77 11.54 6.39 3.11
N SER A 78 11.25 7.07 1.99
CA SER A 78 9.93 7.00 1.37
C SER A 78 9.64 5.55 0.95
N PRO A 79 8.39 5.06 1.08
CA PRO A 79 8.03 3.73 0.63
C PRO A 79 8.33 3.52 -0.85
N ILE A 80 8.95 2.39 -1.18
CA ILE A 80 9.24 1.97 -2.55
C ILE A 80 8.01 1.23 -3.07
N LEU A 81 7.47 1.67 -4.20
CA LEU A 81 6.26 1.11 -4.77
C LEU A 81 6.58 0.05 -5.84
N PHE A 82 5.87 -1.08 -5.78
CA PHE A 82 5.79 -2.06 -6.85
C PHE A 82 4.37 -2.02 -7.42
N CYS A 83 4.22 -1.75 -8.72
CA CYS A 83 2.89 -1.61 -9.33
C CYS A 83 2.84 -2.25 -10.72
N SER A 84 1.62 -2.56 -11.17
CA SER A 84 1.42 -3.05 -12.54
C SER A 84 1.79 -1.99 -13.59
N GLY A 85 2.08 -2.45 -14.81
CA GLY A 85 2.42 -1.54 -15.91
C GLY A 85 1.32 -0.51 -16.20
N GLY A 86 0.05 -0.89 -16.05
CA GLY A 86 -1.07 0.05 -16.23
C GLY A 86 -1.16 1.15 -15.16
N GLU A 87 -0.59 0.92 -13.98
CA GLU A 87 -0.54 1.92 -12.90
C GLU A 87 0.67 2.85 -13.01
N ARG A 88 1.76 2.38 -13.60
CA ARG A 88 3.05 3.09 -13.61
C ARG A 88 2.93 4.51 -14.15
N ASP A 89 2.29 4.69 -15.29
CA ASP A 89 2.11 6.01 -15.93
C ASP A 89 1.26 6.96 -15.04
N ARG A 90 0.25 6.43 -14.35
CA ARG A 90 -0.54 7.20 -13.38
C ARG A 90 0.31 7.61 -12.17
N VAL A 91 1.10 6.69 -11.62
CA VAL A 91 2.00 6.98 -10.50
C VAL A 91 2.95 8.10 -10.86
N ASP A 92 3.65 8.00 -11.98
CA ASP A 92 4.62 9.00 -12.42
C ASP A 92 4.00 10.40 -12.63
N ARG A 93 2.74 10.46 -13.07
CA ARG A 93 2.06 11.74 -13.32
C ARG A 93 1.37 12.35 -12.10
N THR A 94 0.85 11.53 -11.19
CA THR A 94 -0.07 12.00 -10.14
C THR A 94 0.41 11.77 -8.73
N MET A 95 1.53 11.05 -8.52
CA MET A 95 2.01 10.70 -7.19
C MET A 95 3.47 11.15 -6.96
N PRO A 96 3.74 12.47 -6.97
CA PRO A 96 5.10 13.00 -6.87
C PRO A 96 5.80 12.71 -5.53
N TRP A 97 5.06 12.23 -4.53
CA TRP A 97 5.61 11.76 -3.23
C TRP A 97 6.20 10.35 -3.30
N ILE A 98 6.00 9.59 -4.37
CA ILE A 98 6.64 8.29 -4.59
C ILE A 98 7.96 8.52 -5.32
N GLU A 99 9.07 8.42 -4.58
CA GLU A 99 10.41 8.67 -5.11
C GLU A 99 10.94 7.50 -5.94
N GLU A 100 10.52 6.27 -5.62
CA GLU A 100 10.94 5.05 -6.30
C GLU A 100 9.77 4.12 -6.56
N ALA A 101 9.58 3.74 -7.81
CA ALA A 101 8.57 2.76 -8.20
C ALA A 101 9.11 1.80 -9.26
N HIS A 102 8.71 0.54 -9.16
CA HIS A 102 9.08 -0.54 -10.06
C HIS A 102 7.85 -1.18 -10.68
N THR A 103 7.91 -1.42 -11.98
CA THR A 103 6.84 -2.16 -12.67
C THR A 103 7.01 -3.65 -12.45
N ILE A 104 5.94 -4.29 -11.98
CA ILE A 104 5.89 -5.74 -11.79
C ILE A 104 4.90 -6.39 -12.75
N PRO A 105 5.11 -7.66 -13.16
CA PRO A 105 4.10 -8.43 -13.87
C PRO A 105 2.92 -8.79 -12.96
N ILE A 106 1.82 -9.17 -13.56
CA ILE A 106 0.71 -9.81 -12.82
C ILE A 106 1.21 -11.15 -12.29
N ILE A 107 1.18 -11.35 -10.97
CA ILE A 107 1.79 -12.49 -10.29
C ILE A 107 0.79 -13.66 -10.28
N GLU A 108 0.53 -14.28 -11.41
CA GLU A 108 -0.34 -15.45 -11.53
C GLU A 108 0.44 -16.74 -11.84
N GLU A 109 1.55 -16.65 -12.56
CA GLU A 109 2.35 -17.79 -12.97
C GLU A 109 3.66 -17.90 -12.19
N LYS A 110 4.06 -19.13 -11.88
CA LYS A 110 5.30 -19.40 -11.14
C LYS A 110 6.53 -18.75 -11.79
N ALA A 111 6.68 -18.85 -13.08
CA ALA A 111 7.82 -18.29 -13.81
C ALA A 111 7.87 -16.76 -13.70
N LEU A 112 6.70 -16.09 -13.73
CA LEU A 112 6.62 -14.65 -13.56
C LEU A 112 6.99 -14.22 -12.14
N VAL A 113 6.59 -15.00 -11.12
CA VAL A 113 6.97 -14.75 -9.72
C VAL A 113 8.48 -14.88 -9.53
N GLU A 114 9.08 -15.97 -10.00
CA GLU A 114 10.53 -16.20 -9.91
C GLU A 114 11.30 -15.10 -10.65
N GLY A 115 10.85 -14.70 -11.84
CA GLY A 115 11.42 -13.60 -12.60
C GLY A 115 11.32 -12.26 -11.87
N MET A 116 10.18 -11.95 -11.32
CA MET A 116 9.95 -10.71 -10.54
C MET A 116 10.87 -10.65 -9.31
N VAL A 117 10.99 -11.75 -8.57
CA VAL A 117 11.90 -11.82 -7.41
C VAL A 117 13.35 -11.64 -7.85
N ARG A 118 13.78 -12.31 -8.92
CA ARG A 118 15.18 -12.25 -9.42
C ARG A 118 15.55 -10.89 -9.99
N ASP A 119 14.68 -10.33 -10.86
CA ASP A 119 15.05 -9.24 -11.75
C ASP A 119 14.55 -7.86 -11.26
N ILE A 120 13.56 -7.82 -10.35
CA ILE A 120 12.98 -6.59 -9.84
C ILE A 120 13.22 -6.47 -8.33
N LEU A 121 12.64 -7.36 -7.53
CA LEU A 121 12.73 -7.26 -6.07
C LEU A 121 14.14 -7.48 -5.56
N GLY A 122 14.87 -8.46 -6.12
CA GLY A 122 16.20 -8.79 -5.70
C GLY A 122 17.21 -7.64 -5.81
N PRO A 123 17.30 -6.91 -6.94
CA PRO A 123 18.08 -5.69 -7.04
C PRO A 123 17.71 -4.63 -5.99
N VAL A 124 16.42 -4.45 -5.70
CA VAL A 124 15.96 -3.50 -4.68
C VAL A 124 16.43 -3.94 -3.28
N LEU A 125 16.26 -5.20 -2.92
CA LEU A 125 16.73 -5.71 -1.62
C LEU A 125 18.26 -5.56 -1.46
N ARG A 126 19.04 -5.83 -2.51
CA ARG A 126 20.50 -5.57 -2.49
C ARG A 126 20.84 -4.11 -2.35
N LYS A 127 20.15 -3.23 -3.09
CA LYS A 127 20.36 -1.78 -3.04
C LYS A 127 20.19 -1.22 -1.62
N TYR A 128 19.25 -1.80 -0.86
CA TYR A 128 18.95 -1.36 0.50
C TYR A 128 19.58 -2.21 1.61
N GLY A 129 20.47 -3.15 1.27
CA GLY A 129 21.19 -3.97 2.24
C GLY A 129 20.32 -4.98 2.98
N LEU A 130 19.25 -5.45 2.36
CA LEU A 130 18.22 -6.29 2.97
C LEU A 130 18.40 -7.79 2.64
N THR A 131 19.58 -8.23 2.22
CA THR A 131 19.80 -9.62 1.77
C THR A 131 19.90 -10.64 2.89
N ASP A 132 20.13 -10.19 4.11
CA ASP A 132 20.25 -10.98 5.35
C ASP A 132 19.43 -10.38 6.51
N ALA A 133 18.43 -9.55 6.14
CA ALA A 133 17.57 -8.79 7.04
C ALA A 133 16.42 -9.65 7.60
N ARG A 134 15.74 -9.12 8.61
CA ARG A 134 14.43 -9.58 9.07
C ARG A 134 13.34 -8.83 8.31
N LEU A 135 12.76 -9.48 7.31
CA LEU A 135 11.75 -8.92 6.42
C LEU A 135 10.35 -9.36 6.83
N GLY A 136 9.52 -8.41 7.26
CA GLY A 136 8.12 -8.67 7.51
C GLY A 136 7.32 -8.74 6.20
N LEU A 137 6.54 -9.82 6.02
CA LEU A 137 5.58 -9.97 4.92
C LEU A 137 4.15 -9.98 5.47
N ASP A 138 3.24 -9.26 4.83
CA ASP A 138 1.82 -9.27 5.21
C ASP A 138 1.03 -10.38 4.48
N GLU A 139 1.41 -10.67 3.27
CA GLU A 139 0.83 -11.75 2.46
C GLU A 139 1.88 -12.29 1.49
N ALA A 140 1.96 -13.61 1.37
CA ALA A 140 2.80 -14.25 0.36
C ALA A 140 2.29 -15.65 0.03
N ASN A 141 2.27 -15.98 -1.25
CA ASN A 141 2.05 -17.36 -1.66
C ASN A 141 3.34 -18.18 -1.53
N THR A 142 3.19 -19.50 -1.52
CA THR A 142 4.32 -20.44 -1.37
C THR A 142 5.38 -20.29 -2.47
N VAL A 143 4.98 -19.94 -3.69
CA VAL A 143 5.91 -19.75 -4.83
C VAL A 143 6.80 -18.56 -4.58
N PHE A 144 6.20 -17.42 -4.17
CA PHE A 144 6.92 -16.20 -3.84
C PHE A 144 7.92 -16.43 -2.69
N THR A 145 7.45 -17.02 -1.59
CA THR A 145 8.29 -17.29 -0.42
C THR A 145 9.48 -18.19 -0.79
N LYS A 146 9.26 -19.28 -1.56
CA LYS A 146 10.33 -20.16 -2.03
C LYS A 146 11.33 -19.46 -2.96
N ALA A 147 10.84 -18.64 -3.89
CA ALA A 147 11.70 -17.88 -4.79
C ALA A 147 12.58 -16.88 -4.01
N LEU A 148 11.99 -16.19 -3.04
CA LEU A 148 12.69 -15.22 -2.20
C LEU A 148 13.75 -15.90 -1.31
N SER A 149 13.39 -16.97 -0.58
CA SER A 149 14.32 -17.73 0.26
C SER A 149 15.41 -18.43 -0.56
N GLY A 150 15.10 -18.90 -1.76
CA GLY A 150 16.07 -19.50 -2.67
C GLY A 150 17.12 -18.51 -3.15
N GLN A 151 16.71 -17.26 -3.40
CA GLN A 151 17.62 -16.20 -3.83
C GLN A 151 18.40 -15.56 -2.68
N PHE A 152 17.80 -15.50 -1.49
CA PHE A 152 18.36 -14.90 -0.28
C PHE A 152 18.26 -15.86 0.91
N PRO A 153 19.15 -16.86 1.00
CA PRO A 153 19.07 -17.89 2.04
C PRO A 153 19.26 -17.39 3.49
N LYS A 154 19.82 -16.20 3.65
CA LYS A 154 20.01 -15.56 4.96
C LYS A 154 18.89 -14.60 5.35
N LEU A 155 17.97 -14.29 4.42
CA LEU A 155 16.84 -13.43 4.69
C LEU A 155 15.86 -14.15 5.61
N ALA A 156 15.58 -13.58 6.78
CA ALA A 156 14.55 -14.06 7.67
C ALA A 156 13.20 -13.47 7.26
N ILE A 157 12.26 -14.33 6.87
CA ILE A 157 10.89 -13.92 6.53
C ILE A 157 10.04 -14.07 7.79
N GLU A 158 9.44 -12.97 8.22
CA GLU A 158 8.69 -12.83 9.46
C GLU A 158 7.26 -12.31 9.18
N ASP A 159 6.41 -12.33 10.21
CA ASP A 159 5.08 -11.73 10.13
C ASP A 159 5.14 -10.20 10.00
N GLY A 160 4.68 -9.68 8.88
CA GLY A 160 4.54 -8.25 8.61
C GLY A 160 3.08 -7.77 8.69
N ASP A 161 2.11 -8.70 8.75
CA ASP A 161 0.70 -8.33 8.80
C ASP A 161 0.30 -7.76 10.17
N THR A 162 0.74 -8.39 11.25
CA THR A 162 0.46 -7.90 12.62
C THR A 162 0.97 -6.47 12.83
N PRO A 163 2.22 -6.09 12.52
CA PRO A 163 2.67 -4.70 12.60
C PRO A 163 1.82 -3.74 11.77
N MET A 164 1.42 -4.11 10.56
CA MET A 164 0.56 -3.27 9.72
C MET A 164 -0.86 -3.13 10.29
N GLN A 165 -1.43 -4.19 10.84
CA GLN A 165 -2.72 -4.13 11.54
C GLN A 165 -2.64 -3.20 12.76
N GLN A 166 -1.59 -3.30 13.57
CA GLN A 166 -1.36 -2.43 14.73
C GLN A 166 -1.25 -0.96 14.31
N ALA A 167 -0.50 -0.66 13.23
CA ALA A 167 -0.39 0.69 12.69
C ALA A 167 -1.75 1.28 12.29
N ARG A 168 -2.67 0.46 11.76
CA ARG A 168 -3.98 0.86 11.24
C ARG A 168 -5.10 0.80 12.29
N MET A 169 -4.89 0.14 13.43
CA MET A 169 -5.91 -0.09 14.47
C MET A 169 -6.45 1.22 15.02
N ILE A 170 -5.57 2.07 15.55
CA ILE A 170 -5.94 3.39 16.07
C ILE A 170 -5.92 4.39 14.92
N LYS A 171 -7.07 4.95 14.60
CA LYS A 171 -7.21 5.90 13.48
C LYS A 171 -6.62 7.26 13.83
N LEU A 172 -5.99 7.90 12.84
CA LEU A 172 -5.60 9.30 12.90
C LEU A 172 -6.87 10.17 12.76
N GLU A 173 -6.81 11.40 13.25
CA GLU A 173 -7.92 12.35 13.14
C GLU A 173 -8.33 12.56 11.67
N GLU A 174 -7.37 12.72 10.79
CA GLU A 174 -7.58 12.83 9.35
C GLU A 174 -8.28 11.60 8.74
N GLU A 175 -7.97 10.40 9.24
CA GLU A 175 -8.62 9.17 8.81
C GLU A 175 -10.08 9.11 9.28
N ILE A 176 -10.38 9.62 10.48
CA ILE A 176 -11.74 9.71 10.99
C ILE A 176 -12.56 10.66 10.10
N ILE A 177 -12.03 11.83 9.76
CA ILE A 177 -12.68 12.78 8.84
C ILE A 177 -12.99 12.10 7.49
N LEU A 178 -12.05 11.37 6.91
CA LEU A 178 -12.26 10.66 5.65
C LEU A 178 -13.33 9.56 5.76
N LEU A 179 -13.41 8.85 6.89
CA LEU A 179 -14.44 7.85 7.15
C LEU A 179 -15.83 8.48 7.30
N GLU A 180 -15.92 9.62 7.99
CA GLU A 180 -17.17 10.40 8.11
C GLU A 180 -17.67 10.86 6.73
N GLU A 181 -16.79 11.40 5.89
CA GLU A 181 -17.12 11.81 4.53
C GLU A 181 -17.59 10.63 3.67
N ALA A 182 -16.91 9.49 3.74
CA ALA A 182 -17.33 8.28 3.04
C ALA A 182 -18.71 7.78 3.49
N THR A 183 -19.00 7.90 4.78
CA THR A 183 -20.31 7.55 5.35
C THR A 183 -21.40 8.51 4.90
N ALA A 184 -21.10 9.82 4.83
CA ALA A 184 -22.04 10.83 4.34
C ALA A 184 -22.41 10.61 2.87
N ILE A 185 -21.41 10.26 2.01
CA ILE A 185 -21.63 9.89 0.61
C ILE A 185 -22.61 8.71 0.53
N ARG A 186 -22.35 7.64 1.29
CA ARG A 186 -23.17 6.43 1.28
C ARG A 186 -24.63 6.72 1.69
N ARG A 187 -24.84 7.55 2.71
CA ARG A 187 -26.17 7.97 3.15
C ARG A 187 -26.92 8.74 2.05
N SER A 188 -26.26 9.72 1.43
CA SER A 188 -26.86 10.53 0.37
C SER A 188 -27.25 9.73 -0.87
N VAL A 189 -26.53 8.66 -1.19
CA VAL A 189 -26.87 7.73 -2.28
C VAL A 189 -28.11 6.91 -1.93
N ARG A 190 -28.17 6.39 -0.69
CA ARG A 190 -29.31 5.57 -0.24
C ARG A 190 -30.62 6.36 -0.21
N ASP A 191 -30.57 7.59 0.30
CA ASP A 191 -31.77 8.44 0.42
C ASP A 191 -32.36 8.82 -0.96
N ARG A 192 -31.51 8.93 -2.01
CA ARG A 192 -31.96 9.16 -3.38
C ARG A 192 -32.61 7.94 -4.06
N HIS A 193 -32.31 6.72 -3.61
CA HIS A 193 -32.85 5.49 -4.16
C HIS A 193 -33.98 4.89 -3.31
N GLY A 194 -34.20 5.42 -2.11
CA GLY A 194 -35.24 4.97 -1.17
C GLY A 194 -36.64 5.56 -1.45
N ASP A 195 -36.71 6.65 -2.20
CA ASP A 195 -38.00 7.32 -2.50
C ASP A 195 -38.66 6.82 -3.80
N GLY A 196 -38.20 5.68 -4.33
CA GLY A 196 -38.64 5.11 -5.61
C GLY A 196 -39.24 3.68 -5.54
N CYS A 197 -39.84 3.27 -4.39
CA CYS A 197 -40.64 2.03 -4.29
C CYS A 197 -41.99 2.32 -3.69
#